data_5a5d8f369d8f2785c570c2526d867ff8
#
_entry.id   5a5d8f369d8f2785c570c2526d867ff8
#
_cell.length_a   1.000
_cell.length_b   1.000
_cell.length_c   1.000
_cell.angle_alpha   90.00
_cell.angle_beta   90.00
_cell.angle_gamma   90.00
#
_symmetry.space_group_name_H-M   'P 1'
#
loop_
_entity.id
_entity.type
_entity.pdbx_description
1 polymer ?
#
loop_
_entity_poly.entity_id
_entity_poly.type
_entity_poly.pdbx_seq_one_letter_code
_entity_poly.pdbx_strand_id
1 'polypeptide(L)'
;LAAQAVDFQASELYERSGAMSDLSRLRELVAQSCRLLGKLNLTKEPSGHVSARVPSEDRVLIKARGPEESGLRFVTARDIITVDFSGKKVAGEDGLESPQEVFIHTWLYRTRPDLQCVVHVHPLTVVLFTICNKPLLPLFGAYDPSGLRLLIEGLASYPRSITVSNEKLGEEFAAAMGKNPACLMRGHGITTAGASVEEATLTAIKLNELAEVNYRAALLGTPEPISQDDIEVILGSGQRRNVATYNVSNWRYYCKLLGEE
;
A
#
# COMPACT_ATOMS: atom_id res chain seq x y z
N LEU A 1 -36.15 -3.16 -36.17
CA LEU A 1 -35.96 -4.03 -35.00
C LEU A 1 -34.63 -4.77 -35.03
N ALA A 2 -34.14 -5.25 -36.18
CA ALA A 2 -32.83 -5.95 -36.26
C ALA A 2 -31.62 -4.97 -36.13
N ALA A 3 -31.71 -3.75 -36.61
CA ALA A 3 -30.64 -2.74 -36.49
C ALA A 3 -30.44 -2.23 -35.06
N GLN A 4 -31.49 -2.11 -34.27
CA GLN A 4 -31.39 -1.69 -32.84
C GLN A 4 -30.78 -2.78 -31.94
N ALA A 5 -30.96 -4.08 -32.26
CA ALA A 5 -30.36 -5.17 -31.50
C ALA A 5 -28.86 -5.31 -31.72
N VAL A 6 -28.36 -4.95 -32.92
CA VAL A 6 -26.92 -4.99 -33.27
C VAL A 6 -26.18 -3.83 -32.59
N ASP A 7 -26.78 -2.65 -32.51
CA ASP A 7 -26.18 -1.50 -31.83
C ASP A 7 -26.11 -1.69 -30.30
N PHE A 8 -27.12 -2.35 -29.71
CA PHE A 8 -27.11 -2.65 -28.27
C PHE A 8 -26.03 -3.68 -27.90
N GLN A 9 -25.87 -4.73 -28.71
CA GLN A 9 -24.79 -5.71 -28.49
C GLN A 9 -23.39 -5.13 -28.73
N ALA A 10 -23.24 -4.20 -29.67
CA ALA A 10 -21.96 -3.54 -29.92
C ALA A 10 -21.59 -2.59 -28.79
N SER A 11 -22.55 -1.88 -28.18
CA SER A 11 -22.30 -1.02 -27.03
C SER A 11 -21.94 -1.81 -25.78
N GLU A 12 -22.62 -2.92 -25.50
CA GLU A 12 -22.27 -3.82 -24.37
C GLU A 12 -20.89 -4.48 -24.55
N LEU A 13 -20.51 -4.86 -25.78
CA LEU A 13 -19.19 -5.41 -26.09
C LEU A 13 -18.10 -4.34 -25.96
N TYR A 14 -18.39 -3.10 -26.35
CA TYR A 14 -17.46 -1.99 -26.20
C TYR A 14 -17.27 -1.59 -24.73
N GLU A 15 -18.34 -1.52 -23.94
CA GLU A 15 -18.27 -1.28 -22.50
C GLU A 15 -17.55 -2.42 -21.76
N ARG A 16 -17.80 -3.68 -22.12
CA ARG A 16 -17.07 -4.82 -21.56
C ARG A 16 -15.59 -4.85 -21.96
N SER A 17 -15.24 -4.43 -23.16
CA SER A 17 -13.83 -4.35 -23.58
C SER A 17 -13.10 -3.19 -22.89
N GLY A 18 -13.76 -2.06 -22.63
CA GLY A 18 -13.24 -0.95 -21.85
C GLY A 18 -13.03 -1.33 -20.37
N ALA A 19 -13.99 -1.98 -19.75
CA ALA A 19 -13.89 -2.46 -18.37
C ALA A 19 -12.81 -3.55 -18.21
N MET A 20 -12.65 -4.44 -19.18
CA MET A 20 -11.55 -5.42 -19.18
C MET A 20 -10.18 -4.75 -19.32
N SER A 21 -10.06 -3.67 -20.10
CA SER A 21 -8.81 -2.91 -20.22
C SER A 21 -8.46 -2.21 -18.90
N ASP A 22 -9.44 -1.63 -18.20
CA ASP A 22 -9.24 -0.94 -16.93
C ASP A 22 -8.84 -1.92 -15.81
N LEU A 23 -9.46 -3.08 -15.74
CA LEU A 23 -9.08 -4.12 -14.77
C LEU A 23 -7.68 -4.68 -15.05
N SER A 24 -7.32 -4.85 -16.32
CA SER A 24 -5.97 -5.29 -16.72
C SER A 24 -4.92 -4.24 -16.36
N ARG A 25 -5.21 -2.96 -16.57
CA ARG A 25 -4.35 -1.84 -16.16
C ARG A 25 -4.18 -1.80 -14.64
N LEU A 26 -5.27 -1.99 -13.89
CA LEU A 26 -5.22 -2.01 -12.43
C LEU A 26 -4.38 -3.19 -11.91
N ARG A 27 -4.46 -4.38 -12.55
CA ARG A 27 -3.59 -5.52 -12.23
C ARG A 27 -2.11 -5.20 -12.44
N GLU A 28 -1.78 -4.59 -13.57
CA GLU A 28 -0.40 -4.20 -13.86
C GLU A 28 0.10 -3.15 -12.86
N LEU A 29 -0.74 -2.18 -12.50
CA LEU A 29 -0.39 -1.16 -11.49
C LEU A 29 -0.11 -1.78 -10.11
N VAL A 30 -0.90 -2.77 -9.68
CA VAL A 30 -0.65 -3.54 -8.45
C VAL A 30 0.67 -4.30 -8.55
N ALA A 31 0.94 -4.96 -9.69
CA ALA A 31 2.20 -5.67 -9.92
C ALA A 31 3.40 -4.71 -9.93
N GLN A 32 3.28 -3.55 -10.56
CA GLN A 32 4.30 -2.49 -10.57
C GLN A 32 4.60 -1.99 -9.16
N SER A 33 3.56 -1.76 -8.33
CA SER A 33 3.74 -1.43 -6.91
C SER A 33 4.53 -2.53 -6.18
N CYS A 34 4.19 -3.80 -6.37
CA CYS A 34 4.94 -4.92 -5.80
C CYS A 34 6.42 -4.85 -6.19
N ARG A 35 6.73 -4.71 -7.49
CA ARG A 35 8.10 -4.66 -7.99
C ARG A 35 8.89 -3.48 -7.40
N LEU A 36 8.25 -2.32 -7.26
CA LEU A 36 8.83 -1.14 -6.60
C LEU A 36 9.24 -1.42 -5.16
N LEU A 37 8.31 -1.93 -4.36
CA LEU A 37 8.53 -2.23 -2.95
C LEU A 37 9.62 -3.29 -2.77
N GLY A 38 9.63 -4.31 -3.63
CA GLY A 38 10.67 -5.32 -3.67
C GLY A 38 12.04 -4.78 -4.12
N LYS A 39 12.09 -3.86 -5.11
CA LYS A 39 13.33 -3.22 -5.57
C LYS A 39 13.96 -2.33 -4.51
N LEU A 40 13.12 -1.64 -3.74
CA LEU A 40 13.52 -0.75 -2.65
C LEU A 40 13.78 -1.50 -1.33
N ASN A 41 13.70 -2.84 -1.34
CA ASN A 41 13.95 -3.70 -0.18
C ASN A 41 13.01 -3.43 1.03
N LEU A 42 11.77 -3.00 0.78
CA LEU A 42 10.77 -2.87 1.83
C LEU A 42 10.26 -4.23 2.32
N THR A 43 10.58 -5.29 1.59
CA THR A 43 10.35 -6.68 2.00
C THR A 43 11.38 -7.60 1.35
N LYS A 44 11.53 -8.81 1.86
CA LYS A 44 12.46 -9.85 1.36
C LYS A 44 11.69 -11.12 1.12
N GLU A 45 12.22 -11.98 0.24
CA GLU A 45 11.69 -13.32 0.00
C GLU A 45 10.22 -13.27 -0.46
N PRO A 46 9.48 -14.38 -0.50
CA PRO A 46 8.06 -14.38 -0.87
C PRO A 46 7.16 -13.81 0.24
N SER A 47 7.44 -12.60 0.70
CA SER A 47 6.66 -11.92 1.72
C SER A 47 6.14 -10.56 1.24
N GLY A 48 5.09 -10.07 1.92
CA GLY A 48 4.42 -8.84 1.54
C GLY A 48 3.42 -9.01 0.38
N HIS A 49 2.47 -8.11 0.32
CA HIS A 49 1.43 -8.10 -0.71
C HIS A 49 0.83 -6.71 -0.86
N VAL A 50 0.41 -6.43 -2.08
CA VAL A 50 -0.32 -5.22 -2.46
C VAL A 50 -1.67 -5.64 -3.00
N SER A 51 -2.69 -4.87 -2.70
CA SER A 51 -4.03 -5.07 -3.22
C SER A 51 -4.66 -3.78 -3.71
N ALA A 52 -5.65 -3.91 -4.60
CA ALA A 52 -6.50 -2.81 -5.02
C ALA A 52 -7.97 -3.24 -5.07
N ARG A 53 -8.88 -2.35 -4.66
CA ARG A 53 -10.33 -2.57 -4.78
C ARG A 53 -10.72 -2.60 -6.26
N VAL A 54 -11.53 -3.58 -6.65
CA VAL A 54 -12.16 -3.56 -7.98
C VAL A 54 -13.28 -2.51 -7.98
N PRO A 55 -13.26 -1.55 -8.91
CA PRO A 55 -14.29 -0.50 -8.95
C PRO A 55 -15.71 -1.08 -9.01
N SER A 56 -16.60 -0.56 -8.17
CA SER A 56 -18.02 -0.94 -8.12
C SER A 56 -18.32 -2.40 -7.78
N GLU A 57 -17.33 -3.13 -7.23
CA GLU A 57 -17.51 -4.54 -6.83
C GLU A 57 -16.99 -4.77 -5.41
N ASP A 58 -17.56 -5.78 -4.73
CA ASP A 58 -17.07 -6.29 -3.44
C ASP A 58 -15.93 -7.31 -3.68
N ARG A 59 -14.94 -6.90 -4.46
CA ARG A 59 -13.79 -7.70 -4.88
C ARG A 59 -12.50 -6.91 -4.77
N VAL A 60 -11.41 -7.65 -4.66
CA VAL A 60 -10.06 -7.12 -4.48
C VAL A 60 -9.11 -7.83 -5.42
N LEU A 61 -8.31 -7.07 -6.16
CA LEU A 61 -7.10 -7.57 -6.79
C LEU A 61 -6.00 -7.65 -5.74
N ILE A 62 -5.29 -8.77 -5.63
CA ILE A 62 -4.24 -8.95 -4.63
C ILE A 62 -3.11 -9.84 -5.17
N LYS A 63 -1.86 -9.53 -4.80
CA LYS A 63 -0.72 -10.39 -5.05
C LYS A 63 -0.94 -11.73 -4.37
N ALA A 64 -0.93 -12.80 -5.16
CA ALA A 64 -1.15 -14.17 -4.73
C ALA A 64 0.09 -14.78 -4.07
N ARG A 65 -0.10 -15.93 -3.45
CA ARG A 65 0.95 -16.91 -3.16
C ARG A 65 0.80 -18.12 -4.07
N GLY A 66 1.88 -18.86 -4.26
CA GLY A 66 1.85 -20.07 -5.10
C GLY A 66 3.17 -20.83 -5.03
N PRO A 67 3.24 -22.01 -5.68
CA PRO A 67 4.41 -22.88 -5.62
C PRO A 67 5.68 -22.27 -6.25
N GLU A 68 5.51 -21.34 -7.19
CA GLU A 68 6.62 -20.65 -7.89
C GLU A 68 6.81 -19.21 -7.38
N GLU A 69 6.33 -18.92 -6.19
CA GLU A 69 6.39 -17.58 -5.62
C GLU A 69 7.84 -17.13 -5.41
N SER A 70 8.20 -15.98 -6.01
CA SER A 70 9.57 -15.46 -6.02
C SER A 70 9.73 -14.10 -5.31
N GLY A 71 8.69 -13.63 -4.63
CA GLY A 71 8.68 -12.37 -3.87
C GLY A 71 8.31 -11.15 -4.72
N LEU A 72 8.04 -10.02 -4.03
CA LEU A 72 7.47 -8.81 -4.66
C LEU A 72 8.29 -8.28 -5.83
N ARG A 73 9.60 -8.43 -5.80
CA ARG A 73 10.50 -7.90 -6.83
C ARG A 73 10.23 -8.44 -8.24
N PHE A 74 9.64 -9.63 -8.33
CA PHE A 74 9.49 -10.38 -9.59
C PHE A 74 8.03 -10.56 -9.99
N VAL A 75 7.10 -9.92 -9.27
CA VAL A 75 5.66 -10.02 -9.51
C VAL A 75 5.28 -9.47 -10.88
N THR A 76 4.47 -10.22 -11.60
CA THR A 76 3.83 -9.85 -12.85
C THR A 76 2.31 -9.71 -12.68
N ALA A 77 1.60 -9.19 -13.68
CA ALA A 77 0.15 -9.12 -13.65
C ALA A 77 -0.54 -10.51 -13.52
N ARG A 78 0.14 -11.61 -13.90
CA ARG A 78 -0.36 -12.99 -13.74
C ARG A 78 -0.42 -13.42 -12.29
N ASP A 79 0.46 -12.87 -11.44
CA ASP A 79 0.52 -13.17 -10.01
C ASP A 79 -0.55 -12.42 -9.20
N ILE A 80 -1.36 -11.59 -9.86
CA ILE A 80 -2.44 -10.84 -9.24
C ILE A 80 -3.75 -11.56 -9.45
N ILE A 81 -4.30 -12.13 -8.38
CA ILE A 81 -5.60 -12.79 -8.37
C ILE A 81 -6.71 -11.84 -7.94
N THR A 82 -7.95 -12.25 -8.17
CA THR A 82 -9.13 -11.58 -7.61
C THR A 82 -9.68 -12.40 -6.47
N VAL A 83 -9.95 -11.76 -5.35
CA VAL A 83 -10.61 -12.35 -4.18
C VAL A 83 -11.89 -11.58 -3.84
N ASP A 84 -12.86 -12.23 -3.21
CA ASP A 84 -13.98 -11.56 -2.58
C ASP A 84 -13.60 -11.01 -1.19
N PHE A 85 -14.51 -10.30 -0.54
CA PHE A 85 -14.25 -9.76 0.80
C PHE A 85 -14.15 -10.81 1.91
N SER A 86 -14.46 -12.08 1.64
CA SER A 86 -14.14 -13.19 2.56
C SER A 86 -12.69 -13.68 2.41
N GLY A 87 -11.95 -13.15 1.44
CA GLY A 87 -10.60 -13.58 1.11
C GLY A 87 -10.53 -14.80 0.19
N LYS A 88 -11.69 -15.28 -0.29
CA LYS A 88 -11.75 -16.43 -1.20
C LYS A 88 -11.39 -15.99 -2.62
N LYS A 89 -10.50 -16.73 -3.26
CA LYS A 89 -10.18 -16.53 -4.68
C LYS A 89 -11.41 -16.77 -5.55
N VAL A 90 -11.69 -15.80 -6.44
CA VAL A 90 -12.80 -15.86 -7.42
C VAL A 90 -12.31 -15.83 -8.87
N ALA A 91 -11.08 -15.36 -9.13
CA ALA A 91 -10.45 -15.40 -10.45
C ALA A 91 -8.92 -15.29 -10.36
N GLY A 92 -8.21 -15.70 -11.40
CA GLY A 92 -6.76 -15.68 -11.53
C GLY A 92 -6.20 -17.04 -11.92
N GLU A 93 -4.90 -17.12 -12.18
CA GLU A 93 -4.19 -18.31 -12.64
C GLU A 93 -4.41 -19.51 -11.70
N ASP A 94 -4.49 -20.70 -12.29
CA ASP A 94 -4.59 -21.95 -11.54
C ASP A 94 -3.34 -22.18 -10.68
N GLY A 95 -3.52 -22.80 -9.51
CA GLY A 95 -2.42 -23.03 -8.56
C GLY A 95 -2.03 -21.82 -7.69
N LEU A 96 -2.51 -20.62 -8.02
CA LEU A 96 -2.35 -19.45 -7.16
C LEU A 96 -3.47 -19.39 -6.10
N GLU A 97 -3.12 -18.96 -4.90
CA GLU A 97 -4.00 -18.84 -3.75
C GLU A 97 -3.94 -17.46 -3.11
N SER A 98 -4.93 -17.14 -2.30
CA SER A 98 -4.91 -15.92 -1.48
C SER A 98 -3.72 -15.94 -0.52
N PRO A 99 -3.06 -14.78 -0.27
CA PRO A 99 -2.05 -14.70 0.77
C PRO A 99 -2.68 -15.03 2.13
N GLN A 100 -1.89 -15.59 3.05
CA GLN A 100 -2.36 -15.97 4.37
C GLN A 100 -2.96 -14.78 5.13
N GLU A 101 -2.42 -13.59 4.91
CA GLU A 101 -2.84 -12.35 5.55
C GLU A 101 -3.82 -11.51 4.70
N VAL A 102 -4.59 -12.15 3.83
CA VAL A 102 -5.64 -11.49 3.04
C VAL A 102 -6.63 -10.71 3.92
N PHE A 103 -6.80 -11.10 5.16
CA PHE A 103 -7.71 -10.48 6.13
C PHE A 103 -7.27 -9.07 6.55
N ILE A 104 -5.99 -8.70 6.47
CA ILE A 104 -5.52 -7.31 6.59
C ILE A 104 -6.25 -6.44 5.56
N HIS A 105 -6.28 -6.89 4.30
CA HIS A 105 -6.84 -6.16 3.17
C HIS A 105 -8.36 -6.14 3.20
N THR A 106 -8.98 -7.31 3.28
CA THR A 106 -10.44 -7.43 3.17
C THR A 106 -11.17 -6.68 4.29
N TRP A 107 -10.65 -6.71 5.52
CA TRP A 107 -11.23 -5.98 6.64
C TRP A 107 -11.06 -4.47 6.52
N LEU A 108 -9.94 -3.99 6.02
CA LEU A 108 -9.76 -2.57 5.73
C LEU A 108 -10.73 -2.10 4.65
N TYR A 109 -10.92 -2.86 3.56
CA TYR A 109 -11.88 -2.49 2.53
C TYR A 109 -13.34 -2.53 3.00
N ARG A 110 -13.71 -3.45 3.89
CA ARG A 110 -15.05 -3.50 4.49
C ARG A 110 -15.35 -2.30 5.38
N THR A 111 -14.38 -1.87 6.17
CA THR A 111 -14.56 -0.81 7.17
C THR A 111 -14.26 0.58 6.63
N ARG A 112 -13.55 0.68 5.50
CA ARG A 112 -13.09 1.92 4.89
C ARG A 112 -13.40 1.97 3.39
N PRO A 113 -14.58 2.44 3.01
CA PRO A 113 -14.97 2.56 1.58
C PRO A 113 -14.14 3.61 0.81
N ASP A 114 -13.47 4.52 1.51
CA ASP A 114 -12.54 5.51 0.96
C ASP A 114 -11.25 4.89 0.40
N LEU A 115 -10.88 3.69 0.83
CA LEU A 115 -9.65 3.05 0.39
C LEU A 115 -9.80 2.36 -0.96
N GLN A 116 -8.83 2.61 -1.84
CA GLN A 116 -8.68 1.93 -3.12
C GLN A 116 -7.47 1.00 -3.17
N CYS A 117 -6.49 1.18 -2.27
CA CYS A 117 -5.31 0.32 -2.19
C CYS A 117 -4.87 0.09 -0.75
N VAL A 118 -4.34 -1.11 -0.51
CA VAL A 118 -3.68 -1.51 0.74
C VAL A 118 -2.36 -2.20 0.40
N VAL A 119 -1.29 -1.79 1.07
CA VAL A 119 0.06 -2.34 0.98
C VAL A 119 0.44 -2.92 2.34
N HIS A 120 0.95 -4.14 2.36
CA HIS A 120 1.55 -4.75 3.54
C HIS A 120 2.97 -5.24 3.20
N VAL A 121 3.97 -4.75 3.93
CA VAL A 121 5.40 -5.04 3.73
C VAL A 121 6.17 -5.05 5.05
N HIS A 122 7.40 -5.57 5.03
CA HIS A 122 8.22 -5.81 6.21
C HIS A 122 9.54 -5.03 6.20
N PRO A 123 9.54 -3.68 6.19
CA PRO A 123 10.76 -2.89 6.18
C PRO A 123 11.50 -3.05 7.51
N LEU A 124 12.71 -3.60 7.45
CA LEU A 124 13.50 -3.99 8.62
C LEU A 124 13.67 -2.84 9.62
N THR A 125 13.97 -1.64 9.13
CA THR A 125 14.23 -0.50 10.01
C THR A 125 12.98 -0.11 10.80
N VAL A 126 11.80 -0.14 10.19
CA VAL A 126 10.54 0.10 10.92
C VAL A 126 10.29 -0.99 11.95
N VAL A 127 10.53 -2.26 11.58
CA VAL A 127 10.39 -3.39 12.53
C VAL A 127 11.27 -3.19 13.76
N LEU A 128 12.53 -2.72 13.59
CA LEU A 128 13.43 -2.41 14.70
C LEU A 128 12.84 -1.37 15.66
N PHE A 129 12.24 -0.29 15.16
CA PHE A 129 11.58 0.70 16.00
C PHE A 129 10.44 0.09 16.82
N THR A 130 9.65 -0.78 16.20
CA THR A 130 8.50 -1.42 16.87
C THR A 130 8.92 -2.41 17.97
N ILE A 131 9.97 -3.22 17.75
CA ILE A 131 10.46 -4.18 18.75
C ILE A 131 11.20 -3.49 19.90
N CYS A 132 11.89 -2.37 19.60
CA CYS A 132 12.57 -1.56 20.61
C CYS A 132 11.62 -0.61 21.34
N ASN A 133 10.36 -0.55 20.95
CA ASN A 133 9.36 0.39 21.47
C ASN A 133 9.86 1.84 21.45
N LYS A 134 10.50 2.24 20.33
CA LYS A 134 11.01 3.59 20.12
C LYS A 134 10.08 4.35 19.18
N PRO A 135 9.73 5.61 19.49
CA PRO A 135 8.96 6.43 18.57
C PRO A 135 9.81 6.85 17.37
N LEU A 136 9.16 7.04 16.24
CA LEU A 136 9.72 7.79 15.12
C LEU A 136 9.58 9.29 15.43
N LEU A 137 10.66 10.03 15.29
CA LEU A 137 10.71 11.46 15.62
C LEU A 137 10.61 12.32 14.35
N PRO A 138 10.02 13.50 14.40
CA PRO A 138 10.00 14.48 13.32
C PRO A 138 11.36 15.19 13.22
N LEU A 139 12.34 14.54 12.58
CA LEU A 139 13.72 15.02 12.51
C LEU A 139 13.97 15.94 11.31
N PHE A 140 13.07 15.98 10.35
CA PHE A 140 13.19 16.79 9.14
C PHE A 140 11.83 17.32 8.69
N GLY A 141 11.84 18.47 8.03
CA GLY A 141 10.65 19.08 7.46
C GLY A 141 10.81 19.27 5.95
N ALA A 142 11.59 20.26 5.54
CA ALA A 142 11.77 20.61 4.13
C ALA A 142 12.49 19.54 3.30
N TYR A 143 13.25 18.65 3.93
CA TYR A 143 13.88 17.49 3.26
C TYR A 143 12.83 16.54 2.68
N ASP A 144 11.84 16.16 3.49
CA ASP A 144 10.69 15.36 3.05
C ASP A 144 9.42 15.74 3.80
N PRO A 145 8.65 16.73 3.29
CA PRO A 145 7.43 17.17 3.94
C PRO A 145 6.35 16.07 4.03
N SER A 146 6.40 15.07 3.14
CA SER A 146 5.44 13.96 3.14
C SER A 146 5.69 13.00 4.29
N GLY A 147 6.95 12.66 4.56
CA GLY A 147 7.35 11.86 5.72
C GLY A 147 7.00 12.55 7.04
N LEU A 148 7.22 13.87 7.14
CA LEU A 148 6.80 14.64 8.30
C LEU A 148 5.28 14.59 8.52
N ARG A 149 4.47 14.74 7.46
CA ARG A 149 3.00 14.67 7.55
C ARG A 149 2.51 13.36 8.14
N LEU A 150 3.10 12.22 7.75
CA LEU A 150 2.72 10.91 8.29
C LEU A 150 2.83 10.85 9.82
N LEU A 151 3.86 11.51 10.39
CA LEU A 151 4.00 11.57 11.85
C LEU A 151 2.95 12.48 12.50
N ILE A 152 2.66 13.60 11.88
CA ILE A 152 1.78 14.61 12.45
C ILE A 152 0.31 14.21 12.31
N GLU A 153 -0.07 13.61 11.19
CA GLU A 153 -1.42 13.07 10.97
C GLU A 153 -1.67 11.82 11.81
N GLY A 154 -0.61 11.19 12.31
CA GLY A 154 -0.62 10.06 13.22
C GLY A 154 -0.39 8.72 12.52
N LEU A 155 0.42 7.90 13.18
CA LEU A 155 0.64 6.50 12.83
C LEU A 155 -0.12 5.63 13.82
N ALA A 156 -0.93 4.70 13.31
CA ALA A 156 -1.53 3.66 14.12
C ALA A 156 -0.48 2.63 14.57
N SER A 157 -0.75 1.92 15.63
CA SER A 157 0.08 0.82 16.12
C SER A 157 -0.77 -0.40 16.42
N TYR A 158 -0.34 -1.55 15.90
CA TYR A 158 -0.90 -2.86 16.21
C TYR A 158 0.09 -3.61 17.11
N PRO A 159 -0.23 -3.82 18.40
CA PRO A 159 0.75 -4.23 19.40
C PRO A 159 1.05 -5.73 19.38
N ARG A 160 0.52 -6.49 18.43
CA ARG A 160 0.69 -7.94 18.34
C ARG A 160 1.74 -8.30 17.29
N SER A 161 2.54 -9.33 17.61
CA SER A 161 3.61 -9.86 16.75
C SER A 161 3.17 -11.22 16.17
N ILE A 162 2.09 -11.19 15.40
CA ILE A 162 1.45 -12.39 14.84
C ILE A 162 1.03 -12.17 13.38
N THR A 163 0.84 -13.26 12.65
CA THR A 163 0.23 -13.27 11.32
C THR A 163 -1.28 -13.03 11.41
N VAL A 164 -1.82 -12.09 10.66
CA VAL A 164 -3.25 -11.75 10.65
C VAL A 164 -3.99 -12.71 9.70
N SER A 165 -4.18 -13.95 10.13
CA SER A 165 -4.53 -15.09 9.29
C SER A 165 -6.00 -15.54 9.35
N ASN A 166 -6.87 -14.74 9.98
CA ASN A 166 -8.30 -15.06 10.08
C ASN A 166 -9.15 -13.79 10.25
N GLU A 167 -10.47 -13.95 10.11
CA GLU A 167 -11.48 -12.88 10.19
C GLU A 167 -11.36 -12.07 11.49
N LYS A 168 -11.26 -12.73 12.65
CA LYS A 168 -11.18 -12.06 13.95
C LYS A 168 -9.94 -11.17 14.06
N LEU A 169 -8.81 -11.65 13.61
CA LEU A 169 -7.55 -10.87 13.61
C LEU A 169 -7.59 -9.72 12.61
N GLY A 170 -8.24 -9.93 11.45
CA GLY A 170 -8.48 -8.87 10.46
C GLY A 170 -9.34 -7.73 11.02
N GLU A 171 -10.43 -8.06 11.71
CA GLU A 171 -11.29 -7.09 12.40
C GLU A 171 -10.52 -6.30 13.46
N GLU A 172 -9.79 -7.01 14.32
CA GLU A 172 -8.95 -6.41 15.35
C GLU A 172 -7.89 -5.47 14.75
N PHE A 173 -7.24 -5.88 13.66
CA PHE A 173 -6.26 -5.08 12.95
C PHE A 173 -6.89 -3.83 12.33
N ALA A 174 -8.02 -3.97 11.62
CA ALA A 174 -8.71 -2.84 11.00
C ALA A 174 -9.18 -1.82 12.06
N ALA A 175 -9.66 -2.28 13.21
CA ALA A 175 -9.99 -1.42 14.34
C ALA A 175 -8.77 -0.67 14.89
N ALA A 176 -7.62 -1.34 15.01
CA ALA A 176 -6.36 -0.73 15.46
C ALA A 176 -5.82 0.32 14.48
N MET A 177 -5.89 0.06 13.17
CA MET A 177 -5.47 1.02 12.14
C MET A 177 -6.42 2.22 12.06
N GLY A 178 -7.71 2.01 12.24
CA GLY A 178 -8.73 3.06 12.22
C GLY A 178 -8.70 3.87 10.93
N LYS A 179 -8.67 5.20 11.04
CA LYS A 179 -8.63 6.13 9.89
C LYS A 179 -7.20 6.50 9.45
N ASN A 180 -6.17 6.01 10.14
CA ASN A 180 -4.80 6.38 9.82
C ASN A 180 -4.38 5.82 8.45
N PRO A 181 -3.48 6.52 7.71
CA PRO A 181 -2.96 6.06 6.43
C PRO A 181 -1.95 4.92 6.58
N ALA A 182 -1.39 4.74 7.78
CA ALA A 182 -0.39 3.71 8.07
C ALA A 182 -0.55 3.13 9.46
N CYS A 183 -0.17 1.85 9.60
CA CYS A 183 -0.13 1.14 10.88
C CYS A 183 1.21 0.42 11.04
N LEU A 184 1.87 0.66 12.16
CA LEU A 184 3.07 -0.05 12.59
C LEU A 184 2.65 -1.36 13.28
N MET A 185 3.11 -2.51 12.77
CA MET A 185 2.82 -3.83 13.32
C MET A 185 4.02 -4.31 14.12
N ARG A 186 3.87 -4.48 15.42
CA ARG A 186 4.97 -4.81 16.32
C ARG A 186 5.70 -6.09 15.92
N GLY A 187 7.02 -5.98 15.67
CA GLY A 187 7.86 -7.13 15.31
C GLY A 187 7.43 -7.87 14.03
N HIS A 188 6.68 -7.20 13.15
CA HIS A 188 6.11 -7.78 11.95
C HIS A 188 6.43 -6.93 10.71
N GLY A 189 5.83 -5.76 10.61
CA GLY A 189 5.98 -4.90 9.44
C GLY A 189 5.13 -3.65 9.51
N ILE A 190 4.66 -3.21 8.36
CA ILE A 190 3.73 -2.09 8.21
C ILE A 190 2.57 -2.45 7.30
N THR A 191 1.45 -1.77 7.51
CA THR A 191 0.38 -1.70 6.53
C THR A 191 0.12 -0.24 6.20
N THR A 192 0.05 0.11 4.92
CA THR A 192 -0.34 1.43 4.45
C THR A 192 -1.54 1.33 3.51
N ALA A 193 -2.34 2.39 3.47
CA ALA A 193 -3.55 2.42 2.68
C ALA A 193 -3.80 3.82 2.10
N GLY A 194 -4.46 3.88 0.96
CA GLY A 194 -4.70 5.14 0.26
C GLY A 194 -5.84 5.07 -0.75
N ALA A 195 -6.18 6.23 -1.30
CA ALA A 195 -7.20 6.40 -2.34
C ALA A 195 -6.71 5.98 -3.74
N SER A 196 -5.44 5.58 -3.88
CA SER A 196 -4.88 4.99 -5.10
C SER A 196 -3.73 4.04 -4.77
N VAL A 197 -3.31 3.23 -5.75
CA VAL A 197 -2.15 2.33 -5.63
C VAL A 197 -0.87 3.14 -5.39
N GLU A 198 -0.73 4.23 -6.10
CA GLU A 198 0.41 5.14 -5.99
C GLU A 198 0.51 5.74 -4.58
N GLU A 199 -0.60 6.22 -4.05
CA GLU A 199 -0.63 6.83 -2.72
C GLU A 199 -0.24 5.85 -1.62
N ALA A 200 -0.85 4.67 -1.58
CA ALA A 200 -0.54 3.64 -0.58
C ALA A 200 0.93 3.18 -0.68
N THR A 201 1.45 3.02 -1.90
CA THR A 201 2.83 2.61 -2.17
C THR A 201 3.82 3.69 -1.73
N LEU A 202 3.58 4.94 -2.12
CA LEU A 202 4.43 6.08 -1.74
C LEU A 202 4.42 6.28 -0.22
N THR A 203 3.28 6.09 0.44
CA THR A 203 3.19 6.13 1.90
C THR A 203 4.09 5.08 2.55
N ALA A 204 4.14 3.85 2.04
CA ALA A 204 5.04 2.81 2.53
C ALA A 204 6.52 3.19 2.35
N ILE A 205 6.87 3.72 1.17
CA ILE A 205 8.24 4.17 0.88
C ILE A 205 8.65 5.31 1.83
N LYS A 206 7.79 6.32 2.00
CA LYS A 206 8.06 7.47 2.87
C LYS A 206 8.19 7.09 4.34
N LEU A 207 7.36 6.16 4.80
CA LEU A 207 7.46 5.64 6.17
C LEU A 207 8.78 4.90 6.40
N ASN A 208 9.23 4.11 5.43
CA ASN A 208 10.55 3.47 5.51
C ASN A 208 11.70 4.49 5.49
N GLU A 209 11.66 5.49 4.60
CA GLU A 209 12.68 6.57 4.55
C GLU A 209 12.74 7.33 5.87
N LEU A 210 11.59 7.66 6.46
CA LEU A 210 11.51 8.30 7.78
C LEU A 210 12.19 7.46 8.87
N ALA A 211 11.93 6.15 8.89
CA ALA A 211 12.55 5.24 9.86
C ALA A 211 14.07 5.13 9.63
N GLU A 212 14.52 5.07 8.37
CA GLU A 212 15.94 5.04 8.01
C GLU A 212 16.69 6.29 8.50
N VAL A 213 16.10 7.47 8.31
CA VAL A 213 16.70 8.72 8.81
C VAL A 213 16.77 8.73 10.33
N ASN A 214 15.69 8.34 11.01
CA ASN A 214 15.66 8.22 12.47
C ASN A 214 16.75 7.26 12.99
N TYR A 215 16.86 6.09 12.37
CA TYR A 215 17.85 5.09 12.74
C TYR A 215 19.29 5.61 12.55
N ARG A 216 19.59 6.19 11.39
CA ARG A 216 20.93 6.72 11.09
C ARG A 216 21.29 7.93 11.95
N ALA A 217 20.33 8.82 12.22
CA ALA A 217 20.55 9.94 13.12
C ALA A 217 20.89 9.48 14.54
N ALA A 218 20.19 8.44 15.04
CA ALA A 218 20.48 7.86 16.35
C ALA A 218 21.88 7.20 16.47
N LEU A 219 22.46 6.77 15.35
CA LEU A 219 23.87 6.27 15.33
C LEU A 219 24.89 7.39 15.42
N LEU A 220 24.55 8.60 14.98
CA LEU A 220 25.43 9.77 15.03
C LEU A 220 25.38 10.48 16.39
N GLY A 221 24.32 10.31 17.15
CA GLY A 221 24.12 10.96 18.44
C GLY A 221 22.67 10.92 18.91
N THR A 222 22.28 11.85 19.77
CA THR A 222 20.89 12.01 20.21
C THR A 222 20.16 12.91 19.21
N PRO A 223 19.19 12.37 18.41
CA PRO A 223 18.48 13.20 17.45
C PRO A 223 17.58 14.21 18.15
N GLU A 224 17.57 15.44 17.66
CA GLU A 224 16.66 16.49 18.13
C GLU A 224 15.50 16.67 17.14
N PRO A 225 14.24 16.55 17.58
CA PRO A 225 13.09 16.87 16.75
C PRO A 225 13.12 18.32 16.27
N ILE A 226 12.58 18.57 15.08
CA ILE A 226 12.38 19.96 14.61
C ILE A 226 11.41 20.71 15.53
N SER A 227 11.54 22.03 15.56
CA SER A 227 10.71 22.88 16.41
C SER A 227 9.24 22.82 16.03
N GLN A 228 8.35 23.08 17.01
CA GLN A 228 6.92 23.18 16.75
C GLN A 228 6.60 24.32 15.76
N ASP A 229 7.34 25.43 15.85
CA ASP A 229 7.18 26.60 14.97
C ASP A 229 7.47 26.21 13.50
N ASP A 230 8.54 25.41 13.26
CA ASP A 230 8.87 24.93 11.91
C ASP A 230 7.80 23.96 11.39
N ILE A 231 7.28 23.10 12.26
CA ILE A 231 6.16 22.20 11.93
C ILE A 231 4.96 23.02 11.46
N GLU A 232 4.58 24.05 12.21
CA GLU A 232 3.45 24.93 11.89
C GLU A 232 3.66 25.67 10.58
N VAL A 233 4.86 26.18 10.33
CA VAL A 233 5.22 26.83 9.05
C VAL A 233 5.09 25.84 7.88
N ILE A 234 5.61 24.62 8.02
CA ILE A 234 5.57 23.60 6.96
C ILE A 234 4.12 23.16 6.68
N LEU A 235 3.30 23.01 7.71
CA LEU A 235 1.90 22.61 7.58
C LEU A 235 0.99 23.75 7.16
N GLY A 236 1.25 24.97 7.70
CA GLY A 236 0.43 26.16 7.51
C GLY A 236 0.73 26.93 6.23
N SER A 237 1.89 26.77 5.64
CA SER A 237 2.40 27.57 4.53
C SER A 237 1.63 27.44 3.20
N GLY A 238 0.41 26.92 3.22
CA GLY A 238 -0.41 26.82 1.99
C GLY A 238 0.25 25.97 0.88
N GLN A 239 1.44 25.44 1.14
CA GLN A 239 2.06 24.39 0.33
C GLN A 239 1.28 23.07 0.50
N ARG A 240 -0.02 23.17 0.44
CA ARG A 240 -0.81 22.15 -0.23
C ARG A 240 -0.38 22.20 -1.72
N ARG A 241 0.91 22.01 -1.99
CA ARG A 241 1.30 21.46 -3.26
C ARG A 241 0.35 20.31 -3.43
N ASN A 242 -0.50 20.44 -4.41
CA ASN A 242 -1.54 19.49 -4.71
C ASN A 242 -0.92 18.10 -4.49
N VAL A 243 -1.28 17.42 -3.39
CA VAL A 243 -0.70 16.13 -2.99
C VAL A 243 -0.76 15.17 -4.17
N ALA A 244 -1.83 15.27 -4.97
CA ALA A 244 -1.98 14.53 -6.20
C ALA A 244 -0.84 14.81 -7.21
N THR A 245 -0.46 16.08 -7.45
CA THR A 245 0.63 16.43 -8.38
C THR A 245 1.99 15.95 -7.87
N TYR A 246 2.23 16.02 -6.56
CA TYR A 246 3.45 15.52 -5.94
C TYR A 246 3.54 13.99 -6.04
N ASN A 247 2.44 13.29 -5.80
CA ASN A 247 2.38 11.85 -5.95
C ASN A 247 2.63 11.41 -7.39
N VAL A 248 2.09 12.11 -8.38
CA VAL A 248 2.34 11.83 -9.82
C VAL A 248 3.84 11.94 -10.16
N SER A 249 4.50 12.99 -9.69
CA SER A 249 5.93 13.19 -9.95
C SER A 249 6.80 12.13 -9.28
N ASN A 250 6.50 11.80 -8.02
CA ASN A 250 7.20 10.76 -7.28
C ASN A 250 6.97 9.38 -7.88
N TRP A 251 5.72 9.06 -8.24
CA TRP A 251 5.41 7.80 -8.89
C TRP A 251 6.20 7.63 -10.18
N ARG A 252 6.21 8.66 -11.04
CA ARG A 252 7.00 8.67 -12.28
C ARG A 252 8.50 8.45 -12.01
N TYR A 253 9.06 9.07 -10.97
CA TYR A 253 10.45 8.85 -10.57
C TYR A 253 10.69 7.36 -10.26
N TYR A 254 9.84 6.75 -9.47
CA TYR A 254 10.00 5.36 -9.08
C TYR A 254 9.74 4.39 -10.24
N CYS A 255 8.81 4.67 -11.15
CA CYS A 255 8.63 3.90 -12.39
C CYS A 255 9.90 3.92 -13.25
N LYS A 256 10.52 5.10 -13.42
CA LYS A 256 11.80 5.21 -14.12
C LYS A 256 12.92 4.44 -13.42
N LEU A 257 12.94 4.42 -12.10
CA LEU A 257 13.89 3.61 -11.34
C LEU A 257 13.70 2.11 -11.58
N LEU A 258 12.48 1.65 -11.83
CA LEU A 258 12.22 0.27 -12.26
C LEU A 258 12.68 0.00 -13.69
N GLY A 259 12.76 1.01 -14.55
CA GLY A 259 12.93 0.90 -15.99
C GLY A 259 11.59 0.68 -16.72
N GLU A 260 10.49 1.05 -16.08
CA GLU A 260 9.11 0.93 -16.59
C GLU A 260 8.53 2.34 -16.74
N GLU A 261 8.20 2.75 -17.98
CA GLU A 261 7.59 4.04 -18.30
C GLU A 261 6.13 3.90 -18.73
#